data_434c9883492ec550eed057c1de9a9787
#
_entry.id   434c9883492ec550eed057c1de9a9787
#
_cell.length_a   1.000
_cell.length_b   1.000
_cell.length_c   1.000
_cell.angle_alpha   90.00
_cell.angle_beta   90.00
_cell.angle_gamma   90.00
#
_symmetry.space_group_name_H-M   'P 1'
#
loop_
_entity.id
_entity.type
_entity.pdbx_description
1 polymer ?
#
loop_
_entity_poly.entity_id
_entity_poly.type
_entity_poly.pdbx_seq_one_letter_code
_entity_poly.pdbx_strand_id
1 'polypeptide(L)'
;MSMDSAKQPPSGPRAEAKRQAIVRAARGLFLRDGFGVGMDAIAADAGVSKVTVYNHFGSKEALFTAVITSALDEPLGNASSTALEGLSEAGDLRTALIDAARAWVHAVRTNKEVIALRKLVAAEQHRFPELGRAWQGHGPEGHHPAVAGALRALADQGRLVIPDLETAILQLYALLIFPHMVFSTYGTHVDDDLTDRLIVSGVDMFLGHYGPPQQADVRG
;
A
#
# COMPACT_ATOMS: atom_id res chain seq x y z
N MET A 1 -14.01 -32.90 -21.29
CA MET A 1 -13.91 -31.80 -20.31
C MET A 1 -12.79 -30.87 -20.78
N SER A 2 -13.16 -29.82 -21.51
CA SER A 2 -12.20 -28.82 -22.01
C SER A 2 -11.77 -27.92 -20.85
N MET A 3 -10.49 -27.95 -20.50
CA MET A 3 -9.87 -26.98 -19.61
C MET A 3 -9.93 -25.60 -20.28
N ASP A 4 -10.70 -24.72 -19.72
CA ASP A 4 -10.82 -23.33 -20.12
C ASP A 4 -9.43 -22.69 -19.98
N SER A 5 -8.79 -22.44 -21.12
CA SER A 5 -7.46 -21.80 -21.17
C SER A 5 -7.65 -20.34 -20.77
N ALA A 6 -7.33 -20.01 -19.52
CA ALA A 6 -7.34 -18.66 -19.03
C ALA A 6 -6.49 -17.79 -19.99
N LYS A 7 -7.17 -16.93 -20.75
CA LYS A 7 -6.55 -16.06 -21.75
C LYS A 7 -5.59 -15.12 -21.03
N GLN A 8 -4.31 -15.19 -21.34
CA GLN A 8 -3.31 -14.29 -20.77
C GLN A 8 -3.70 -12.84 -21.02
N PRO A 9 -3.52 -11.96 -20.01
CA PRO A 9 -3.82 -10.55 -20.18
C PRO A 9 -2.97 -9.93 -21.29
N PRO A 10 -3.51 -8.92 -22.00
CA PRO A 10 -2.77 -8.23 -23.08
C PRO A 10 -1.47 -7.62 -22.53
N SER A 11 -0.39 -7.70 -23.34
CA SER A 11 0.94 -7.21 -22.99
C SER A 11 1.48 -6.19 -24.01
N GLY A 12 2.49 -5.41 -23.62
CA GLY A 12 3.16 -4.40 -24.42
C GLY A 12 2.65 -2.98 -24.18
N PRO A 13 3.35 -1.95 -24.68
CA PRO A 13 3.13 -0.52 -24.33
C PRO A 13 1.70 -0.02 -24.58
N ARG A 14 1.06 -0.46 -25.66
CA ARG A 14 -0.34 -0.09 -25.97
C ARG A 14 -1.34 -0.76 -25.04
N ALA A 15 -1.07 -1.98 -24.61
CA ALA A 15 -1.91 -2.68 -23.65
C ALA A 15 -1.79 -2.04 -22.26
N GLU A 16 -0.60 -1.66 -21.86
CA GLU A 16 -0.37 -0.97 -20.59
C GLU A 16 -1.04 0.41 -20.56
N ALA A 17 -0.95 1.20 -21.62
CA ALA A 17 -1.66 2.48 -21.74
C ALA A 17 -3.18 2.31 -21.59
N LYS A 18 -3.77 1.26 -22.20
CA LYS A 18 -5.19 0.93 -22.04
C LYS A 18 -5.52 0.49 -20.63
N ARG A 19 -4.66 -0.35 -20.04
CA ARG A 19 -4.82 -0.81 -18.64
C ARG A 19 -4.89 0.38 -17.68
N GLN A 20 -3.97 1.33 -17.81
CA GLN A 20 -3.94 2.56 -16.99
C GLN A 20 -5.16 3.45 -17.25
N ALA A 21 -5.62 3.58 -18.49
CA ALA A 21 -6.84 4.34 -18.79
C ALA A 21 -8.07 3.72 -18.12
N ILE A 22 -8.19 2.38 -18.13
CA ILE A 22 -9.29 1.66 -17.46
C ILE A 22 -9.21 1.85 -15.94
N VAL A 23 -8.02 1.76 -15.33
CA VAL A 23 -7.84 1.96 -13.89
C VAL A 23 -8.23 3.38 -13.48
N ARG A 24 -7.81 4.41 -14.23
CA ARG A 24 -8.20 5.81 -13.96
C ARG A 24 -9.71 6.02 -14.05
N ALA A 25 -10.36 5.52 -15.11
CA ALA A 25 -11.81 5.62 -15.30
C ALA A 25 -12.57 4.90 -14.16
N ALA A 26 -12.17 3.68 -13.84
CA ALA A 26 -12.75 2.89 -12.75
C ALA A 26 -12.61 3.60 -11.40
N ARG A 27 -11.44 4.19 -11.12
CA ARG A 27 -11.14 4.94 -9.91
C ARG A 27 -12.12 6.10 -9.73
N GLY A 28 -12.28 6.95 -10.74
CA GLY A 28 -13.22 8.07 -10.70
C GLY A 28 -14.67 7.64 -10.48
N LEU A 29 -15.09 6.58 -11.18
CA LEU A 29 -16.44 6.04 -11.10
C LEU A 29 -16.72 5.36 -9.75
N PHE A 30 -15.78 4.57 -9.23
CA PHE A 30 -15.94 3.95 -7.91
C PHE A 30 -16.03 4.98 -6.78
N LEU A 31 -15.24 6.04 -6.85
CA LEU A 31 -15.28 7.11 -5.84
C LEU A 31 -16.58 7.93 -5.90
N ARG A 32 -17.14 8.14 -7.10
CA ARG A 32 -18.36 8.93 -7.32
C ARG A 32 -19.63 8.12 -7.08
N ASP A 33 -19.70 6.91 -7.65
CA ASP A 33 -20.92 6.13 -7.79
C ASP A 33 -20.93 4.85 -6.94
N GLY A 34 -19.83 4.60 -6.20
CA GLY A 34 -19.64 3.39 -5.41
C GLY A 34 -19.25 2.16 -6.23
N PHE A 35 -19.06 1.04 -5.54
CA PHE A 35 -18.71 -0.23 -6.19
C PHE A 35 -19.84 -0.79 -7.08
N GLY A 36 -21.08 -0.30 -6.93
CA GLY A 36 -22.23 -0.70 -7.75
C GLY A 36 -22.14 -0.36 -9.24
N VAL A 37 -21.25 0.56 -9.65
CA VAL A 37 -21.08 1.00 -11.05
C VAL A 37 -20.85 -0.17 -12.01
N GLY A 38 -21.48 -0.13 -13.19
CA GLY A 38 -21.36 -1.20 -14.20
C GLY A 38 -20.06 -1.15 -15.00
N MET A 39 -19.55 -2.31 -15.43
CA MET A 39 -18.37 -2.41 -16.30
C MET A 39 -18.56 -1.71 -17.66
N ASP A 40 -19.82 -1.55 -18.11
CA ASP A 40 -20.11 -0.80 -19.36
C ASP A 40 -19.83 0.69 -19.18
N ALA A 41 -20.18 1.27 -18.04
CA ALA A 41 -19.88 2.66 -17.73
C ALA A 41 -18.37 2.91 -17.64
N ILE A 42 -17.65 1.98 -17.00
CA ILE A 42 -16.18 2.04 -16.90
C ILE A 42 -15.54 1.96 -18.30
N ALA A 43 -16.01 1.05 -19.15
CA ALA A 43 -15.50 0.89 -20.50
C ALA A 43 -15.73 2.16 -21.34
N ALA A 44 -16.93 2.75 -21.24
CA ALA A 44 -17.28 3.98 -21.93
C ALA A 44 -16.39 5.16 -21.49
N ASP A 45 -16.19 5.35 -20.19
CA ASP A 45 -15.35 6.41 -19.63
C ASP A 45 -13.86 6.22 -20.00
N ALA A 46 -13.39 4.97 -20.06
CA ALA A 46 -12.03 4.64 -20.47
C ALA A 46 -11.81 4.70 -22.01
N GLY A 47 -12.85 4.90 -22.81
CA GLY A 47 -12.77 4.90 -24.27
C GLY A 47 -12.41 3.52 -24.88
N VAL A 48 -12.83 2.43 -24.22
CA VAL A 48 -12.57 1.05 -24.68
C VAL A 48 -13.85 0.23 -24.73
N SER A 49 -13.80 -0.96 -25.36
CA SER A 49 -14.92 -1.90 -25.29
C SER A 49 -14.99 -2.61 -23.93
N LYS A 50 -16.19 -3.04 -23.51
CA LYS A 50 -16.39 -3.90 -22.34
C LYS A 50 -15.52 -5.16 -22.38
N VAL A 51 -15.40 -5.78 -23.55
CA VAL A 51 -14.55 -6.94 -23.77
C VAL A 51 -13.08 -6.63 -23.48
N THR A 52 -12.63 -5.42 -23.84
CA THR A 52 -11.27 -4.96 -23.52
C THR A 52 -11.04 -4.90 -22.03
N VAL A 53 -12.01 -4.37 -21.25
CA VAL A 53 -11.91 -4.31 -19.78
C VAL A 53 -11.78 -5.70 -19.19
N TYR A 54 -12.64 -6.65 -19.62
CA TYR A 54 -12.56 -8.03 -19.14
C TYR A 54 -11.28 -8.77 -19.57
N ASN A 55 -10.75 -8.49 -20.77
CA ASN A 55 -9.48 -9.05 -21.19
C ASN A 55 -8.29 -8.61 -20.35
N HIS A 56 -8.34 -7.39 -19.76
CA HIS A 56 -7.28 -6.87 -18.90
C HIS A 56 -7.40 -7.31 -17.45
N PHE A 57 -8.61 -7.41 -16.93
CA PHE A 57 -8.82 -7.58 -15.49
C PHE A 57 -9.58 -8.85 -15.10
N GLY A 58 -10.28 -9.48 -16.03
CA GLY A 58 -11.06 -10.68 -15.78
C GLY A 58 -12.36 -10.45 -15.00
N SER A 59 -12.31 -9.63 -13.93
CA SER A 59 -13.47 -9.32 -13.10
C SER A 59 -13.47 -7.87 -12.63
N LYS A 60 -14.59 -7.41 -12.07
CA LYS A 60 -14.73 -6.09 -11.48
C LYS A 60 -13.95 -5.96 -10.18
N GLU A 61 -13.87 -7.03 -9.42
CA GLU A 61 -13.13 -7.14 -8.16
C GLU A 61 -11.63 -7.02 -8.43
N ALA A 62 -11.11 -7.71 -9.46
CA ALA A 62 -9.72 -7.58 -9.86
C ALA A 62 -9.39 -6.16 -10.37
N LEU A 63 -10.32 -5.52 -11.10
CA LEU A 63 -10.18 -4.12 -11.49
C LEU A 63 -10.17 -3.20 -10.26
N PHE A 64 -11.06 -3.43 -9.29
CA PHE A 64 -11.09 -2.65 -8.05
C PHE A 64 -9.80 -2.82 -7.24
N THR A 65 -9.28 -4.03 -7.14
CA THR A 65 -7.98 -4.30 -6.52
C THR A 65 -6.86 -3.49 -7.21
N ALA A 66 -6.84 -3.50 -8.55
CA ALA A 66 -5.87 -2.73 -9.32
C ALA A 66 -6.00 -1.21 -9.08
N VAL A 67 -7.23 -0.70 -8.91
CA VAL A 67 -7.48 0.70 -8.53
C VAL A 67 -6.88 1.02 -7.16
N ILE A 68 -7.12 0.15 -6.17
CA ILE A 68 -6.58 0.36 -4.81
C ILE A 68 -5.05 0.29 -4.82
N THR A 69 -4.46 -0.72 -5.47
CA THR A 69 -3.01 -0.84 -5.57
C THR A 69 -2.40 0.40 -6.22
N SER A 70 -2.94 0.84 -7.36
CA SER A 70 -2.49 2.07 -8.01
C SER A 70 -2.61 3.31 -7.12
N ALA A 71 -3.68 3.42 -6.34
CA ALA A 71 -3.88 4.54 -5.42
C ALA A 71 -2.94 4.51 -4.21
N LEU A 72 -2.47 3.35 -3.81
CA LEU A 72 -1.47 3.20 -2.74
C LEU A 72 -0.04 3.44 -3.25
N ASP A 73 0.24 3.04 -4.49
CA ASP A 73 1.57 3.20 -5.09
C ASP A 73 1.89 4.67 -5.43
N GLU A 74 0.88 5.46 -5.87
CA GLU A 74 1.10 6.86 -6.28
C GLU A 74 1.61 7.80 -5.18
N PRO A 75 1.05 7.82 -3.96
CA PRO A 75 1.52 8.72 -2.89
C PRO A 75 2.75 8.22 -2.16
N LEU A 76 2.93 6.91 -2.09
CA LEU A 76 4.14 6.28 -1.57
C LEU A 76 5.26 6.30 -2.64
N GLY A 77 4.89 6.26 -3.94
CA GLY A 77 5.82 6.12 -5.04
C GLY A 77 6.82 7.27 -5.22
N ASN A 78 6.47 8.52 -4.93
CA ASN A 78 7.36 9.65 -5.21
C ASN A 78 8.08 10.22 -3.97
N ALA A 79 7.40 10.45 -2.86
CA ALA A 79 8.04 11.02 -1.67
C ALA A 79 8.59 9.95 -0.73
N SER A 80 7.90 8.82 -0.59
CA SER A 80 8.31 7.74 0.30
C SER A 80 9.28 6.76 -0.36
N SER A 81 9.24 6.55 -1.69
CA SER A 81 10.26 5.77 -2.40
C SER A 81 11.63 6.40 -2.23
N THR A 82 11.76 7.71 -2.46
CA THR A 82 13.04 8.42 -2.32
C THR A 82 13.55 8.37 -0.87
N ALA A 83 12.67 8.53 0.12
CA ALA A 83 13.04 8.45 1.54
C ALA A 83 13.41 7.01 1.95
N LEU A 84 12.70 5.99 1.41
CA LEU A 84 12.99 4.58 1.68
C LEU A 84 14.25 4.09 0.95
N GLU A 85 14.50 4.55 -0.29
CA GLU A 85 15.72 4.25 -1.04
C GLU A 85 16.95 4.78 -0.33
N GLY A 86 16.87 5.96 0.29
CA GLY A 86 17.95 6.55 1.06
C GLY A 86 18.27 5.86 2.40
N LEU A 87 17.40 4.99 2.91
CA LEU A 87 17.61 4.32 4.20
C LEU A 87 18.86 3.41 4.21
N SER A 88 19.13 2.73 3.10
CA SER A 88 20.27 1.83 2.99
C SER A 88 21.63 2.58 2.99
N GLU A 89 21.62 3.85 2.59
CA GLU A 89 22.81 4.71 2.51
C GLU A 89 22.95 5.65 3.74
N ALA A 90 21.90 5.76 4.55
CA ALA A 90 21.88 6.66 5.70
C ALA A 90 22.90 6.25 6.77
N GLY A 91 23.74 7.19 7.21
CA GLY A 91 24.68 6.96 8.32
C GLY A 91 23.93 6.72 9.64
N ASP A 92 22.95 7.53 9.96
CA ASP A 92 22.04 7.38 11.10
C ASP A 92 20.69 6.81 10.65
N LEU A 93 20.53 5.49 10.81
CA LEU A 93 19.32 4.77 10.43
C LEU A 93 18.09 5.24 11.24
N ARG A 94 18.27 5.57 12.52
CA ARG A 94 17.17 6.03 13.38
C ARG A 94 16.56 7.32 12.85
N THR A 95 17.39 8.33 12.63
CA THR A 95 16.93 9.62 12.09
C THR A 95 16.29 9.45 10.72
N ALA A 96 16.92 8.69 9.82
CA ALA A 96 16.39 8.44 8.49
C ALA A 96 15.03 7.71 8.52
N LEU A 97 14.85 6.74 9.41
CA LEU A 97 13.56 6.06 9.59
C LEU A 97 12.47 6.98 10.16
N ILE A 98 12.82 7.87 11.10
CA ILE A 98 11.88 8.86 11.63
C ILE A 98 11.41 9.80 10.52
N ASP A 99 12.31 10.30 9.68
CA ASP A 99 11.97 11.21 8.59
C ASP A 99 11.13 10.50 7.50
N ALA A 100 11.48 9.27 7.15
CA ALA A 100 10.69 8.46 6.25
C ALA A 100 9.30 8.16 6.82
N ALA A 101 9.20 7.85 8.12
CA ALA A 101 7.93 7.62 8.81
C ALA A 101 7.06 8.87 8.85
N ARG A 102 7.63 10.07 9.09
CA ARG A 102 6.91 11.35 9.03
C ARG A 102 6.33 11.61 7.66
N ALA A 103 7.11 11.43 6.61
CA ALA A 103 6.64 11.58 5.23
C ALA A 103 5.51 10.59 4.91
N TRP A 104 5.65 9.35 5.34
CA TRP A 104 4.64 8.31 5.11
C TRP A 104 3.34 8.58 5.88
N VAL A 105 3.42 8.87 7.18
CA VAL A 105 2.25 9.22 8.00
C VAL A 105 1.55 10.45 7.43
N HIS A 106 2.30 11.47 7.00
CA HIS A 106 1.73 12.65 6.35
C HIS A 106 0.95 12.26 5.09
N ALA A 107 1.53 11.45 4.20
CA ALA A 107 0.86 10.98 2.99
C ALA A 107 -0.43 10.20 3.30
N VAL A 108 -0.40 9.29 4.29
CA VAL A 108 -1.58 8.51 4.72
C VAL A 108 -2.69 9.41 5.29
N ARG A 109 -2.32 10.47 6.03
CA ARG A 109 -3.29 11.40 6.65
C ARG A 109 -3.88 12.38 5.64
N THR A 110 -3.15 12.77 4.61
CA THR A 110 -3.54 13.84 3.69
C THR A 110 -4.11 13.34 2.37
N ASN A 111 -3.86 12.09 1.99
CA ASN A 111 -4.37 11.53 0.75
C ASN A 111 -5.87 11.24 0.83
N LYS A 112 -6.66 12.24 0.42
CA LYS A 112 -8.13 12.16 0.45
C LYS A 112 -8.68 10.99 -0.35
N GLU A 113 -8.00 10.60 -1.41
CA GLU A 113 -8.43 9.55 -2.31
C GLU A 113 -8.24 8.16 -1.71
N VAL A 114 -7.08 7.87 -1.13
CA VAL A 114 -6.83 6.62 -0.40
C VAL A 114 -7.81 6.49 0.78
N ILE A 115 -8.07 7.58 1.49
CA ILE A 115 -9.07 7.60 2.58
C ILE A 115 -10.46 7.27 2.04
N ALA A 116 -10.86 7.86 0.91
CA ALA A 116 -12.17 7.61 0.28
C ALA A 116 -12.30 6.17 -0.22
N LEU A 117 -11.27 5.61 -0.86
CA LEU A 117 -11.26 4.21 -1.29
C LEU A 117 -11.37 3.23 -0.12
N ARG A 118 -10.66 3.48 0.99
CA ARG A 118 -10.78 2.67 2.22
C ARG A 118 -12.20 2.72 2.80
N LYS A 119 -12.80 3.90 2.86
CA LYS A 119 -14.20 4.06 3.30
C LYS A 119 -15.16 3.30 2.39
N LEU A 120 -14.91 3.33 1.07
CA LEU A 120 -15.70 2.57 0.11
C LEU A 120 -15.59 1.05 0.36
N VAL A 121 -14.38 0.52 0.56
CA VAL A 121 -14.20 -0.90 0.92
C VAL A 121 -14.97 -1.25 2.19
N ALA A 122 -14.79 -0.46 3.25
CA ALA A 122 -15.47 -0.69 4.52
C ALA A 122 -17.02 -0.65 4.41
N ALA A 123 -17.56 0.25 3.58
CA ALA A 123 -18.99 0.36 3.35
C ALA A 123 -19.56 -0.79 2.51
N GLU A 124 -18.82 -1.25 1.51
CA GLU A 124 -19.31 -2.22 0.52
C GLU A 124 -18.98 -3.68 0.86
N GLN A 125 -18.08 -3.95 1.82
CA GLN A 125 -17.62 -5.29 2.15
C GLN A 125 -18.75 -6.27 2.53
N HIS A 126 -19.87 -5.78 3.08
CA HIS A 126 -21.02 -6.62 3.41
C HIS A 126 -21.79 -7.10 2.17
N ARG A 127 -21.82 -6.27 1.12
CA ARG A 127 -22.45 -6.60 -0.15
C ARG A 127 -21.52 -7.38 -1.09
N PHE A 128 -20.21 -7.11 -0.98
CA PHE A 128 -19.16 -7.62 -1.85
C PHE A 128 -17.98 -8.14 -1.01
N PRO A 129 -18.15 -9.29 -0.31
CA PRO A 129 -17.10 -9.84 0.55
C PRO A 129 -15.81 -10.21 -0.19
N GLU A 130 -15.87 -10.35 -1.52
CA GLU A 130 -14.71 -10.54 -2.40
C GLU A 130 -13.74 -9.35 -2.38
N LEU A 131 -14.19 -8.14 -2.07
CA LEU A 131 -13.31 -6.96 -1.95
C LEU A 131 -12.28 -7.14 -0.83
N GLY A 132 -12.72 -7.63 0.33
CA GLY A 132 -11.83 -7.94 1.45
C GLY A 132 -10.86 -9.06 1.12
N ARG A 133 -11.32 -10.12 0.44
CA ARG A 133 -10.47 -11.23 -0.01
C ARG A 133 -9.45 -10.81 -1.06
N ALA A 134 -9.86 -9.96 -2.00
CA ALA A 134 -8.95 -9.42 -3.00
C ALA A 134 -7.84 -8.56 -2.36
N TRP A 135 -8.18 -7.76 -1.35
CA TRP A 135 -7.21 -7.02 -0.55
C TRP A 135 -6.24 -7.95 0.18
N GLN A 136 -6.76 -8.97 0.86
CA GLN A 136 -5.98 -9.91 1.66
C GLN A 136 -5.03 -10.77 0.81
N GLY A 137 -5.42 -11.08 -0.44
CA GLY A 137 -4.65 -11.97 -1.33
C GLY A 137 -3.31 -11.43 -1.81
N HIS A 138 -3.01 -10.13 -1.63
CA HIS A 138 -1.74 -9.53 -2.04
C HIS A 138 -0.68 -9.54 -0.94
N GLY A 139 -1.08 -9.79 0.32
CA GLY A 139 -0.18 -9.74 1.47
C GLY A 139 0.49 -8.37 1.71
N PRO A 140 1.19 -8.20 2.83
CA PRO A 140 1.87 -6.94 3.15
C PRO A 140 2.94 -6.53 2.14
N GLU A 141 3.69 -7.49 1.61
CA GLU A 141 4.74 -7.24 0.61
C GLU A 141 4.18 -6.73 -0.71
N GLY A 142 3.04 -7.29 -1.15
CA GLY A 142 2.38 -6.88 -2.38
C GLY A 142 1.69 -5.53 -2.27
N HIS A 143 1.28 -5.13 -1.06
CA HIS A 143 0.67 -3.81 -0.83
C HIS A 143 1.70 -2.69 -0.73
N HIS A 144 2.93 -3.00 -0.29
CA HIS A 144 3.97 -2.01 -0.04
C HIS A 144 5.37 -2.52 -0.46
N PRO A 145 5.58 -2.77 -1.76
CA PRO A 145 6.83 -3.35 -2.26
C PRO A 145 8.06 -2.48 -1.96
N ALA A 146 7.91 -1.16 -1.90
CA ALA A 146 9.00 -0.26 -1.55
C ALA A 146 9.48 -0.45 -0.10
N VAL A 147 8.55 -0.63 0.85
CA VAL A 147 8.88 -0.91 2.26
C VAL A 147 9.56 -2.28 2.38
N ALA A 148 9.01 -3.29 1.71
CA ALA A 148 9.60 -4.63 1.69
C ALA A 148 11.03 -4.61 1.13
N GLY A 149 11.26 -3.88 0.04
CA GLY A 149 12.59 -3.70 -0.56
C GLY A 149 13.58 -3.02 0.38
N ALA A 150 13.16 -1.93 1.03
CA ALA A 150 13.99 -1.20 1.99
C ALA A 150 14.38 -2.06 3.20
N LEU A 151 13.42 -2.79 3.79
CA LEU A 151 13.69 -3.67 4.92
C LEU A 151 14.61 -4.84 4.55
N ARG A 152 14.45 -5.43 3.35
CA ARG A 152 15.38 -6.45 2.84
C ARG A 152 16.78 -5.89 2.69
N ALA A 153 16.95 -4.73 2.05
CA ALA A 153 18.25 -4.10 1.86
C ALA A 153 18.96 -3.82 3.20
N LEU A 154 18.23 -3.35 4.21
CA LEU A 154 18.76 -3.14 5.56
C LEU A 154 19.14 -4.45 6.25
N ALA A 155 18.37 -5.52 6.04
CA ALA A 155 18.69 -6.86 6.56
C ALA A 155 19.92 -7.44 5.87
N ASP A 156 20.04 -7.34 4.55
CA ASP A 156 21.20 -7.79 3.76
C ASP A 156 22.49 -7.08 4.16
N GLN A 157 22.38 -5.81 4.58
CA GLN A 157 23.51 -5.02 5.13
C GLN A 157 23.82 -5.33 6.61
N GLY A 158 23.02 -6.19 7.27
CA GLY A 158 23.18 -6.49 8.69
C GLY A 158 22.80 -5.33 9.63
N ARG A 159 22.11 -4.30 9.11
CA ARG A 159 21.62 -3.16 9.90
C ARG A 159 20.32 -3.48 10.63
N LEU A 160 19.61 -4.49 10.17
CA LEU A 160 18.44 -5.09 10.82
C LEU A 160 18.59 -6.62 10.85
N VAL A 161 17.98 -7.26 11.83
CA VAL A 161 17.86 -8.70 11.94
C VAL A 161 16.38 -9.05 11.82
N ILE A 162 15.97 -9.43 10.62
CA ILE A 162 14.55 -9.67 10.27
C ILE A 162 14.39 -11.16 9.93
N PRO A 163 13.93 -12.00 10.88
CA PRO A 163 13.71 -13.42 10.64
C PRO A 163 12.46 -13.70 9.79
N ASP A 164 11.47 -12.80 9.85
CA ASP A 164 10.21 -12.88 9.09
C ASP A 164 9.83 -11.48 8.62
N LEU A 165 9.95 -11.27 7.31
CA LEU A 165 9.72 -9.99 6.69
C LEU A 165 8.25 -9.57 6.75
N GLU A 166 7.31 -10.49 6.57
CA GLU A 166 5.87 -10.21 6.63
C GLU A 166 5.49 -9.69 8.01
N THR A 167 5.92 -10.37 9.05
CA THR A 167 5.72 -9.94 10.43
C THR A 167 6.33 -8.57 10.70
N ALA A 168 7.56 -8.31 10.24
CA ALA A 168 8.24 -7.04 10.43
C ALA A 168 7.49 -5.87 9.74
N ILE A 169 6.99 -6.08 8.52
CA ILE A 169 6.18 -5.08 7.80
C ILE A 169 4.89 -4.78 8.58
N LEU A 170 4.16 -5.81 9.01
CA LEU A 170 2.91 -5.62 9.75
C LEU A 170 3.12 -4.93 11.09
N GLN A 171 4.19 -5.25 11.81
CA GLN A 171 4.55 -4.58 13.06
C GLN A 171 4.93 -3.12 12.84
N LEU A 172 5.69 -2.81 11.79
CA LEU A 172 6.00 -1.43 11.42
C LEU A 172 4.73 -0.63 11.13
N TYR A 173 3.76 -1.23 10.41
CA TYR A 173 2.47 -0.60 10.16
C TYR A 173 1.65 -0.40 11.42
N ALA A 174 1.64 -1.39 12.32
CA ALA A 174 0.93 -1.29 13.58
C ALA A 174 1.46 -0.13 14.43
N LEU A 175 2.76 0.09 14.43
CA LEU A 175 3.41 1.16 15.19
C LEU A 175 3.19 2.54 14.57
N LEU A 176 3.23 2.66 13.25
CA LEU A 176 3.28 3.97 12.57
C LEU A 176 1.95 4.37 11.91
N ILE A 177 1.28 3.43 11.26
CA ILE A 177 0.19 3.73 10.32
C ILE A 177 -1.19 3.41 10.87
N PHE A 178 -1.36 2.26 11.55
CA PHE A 178 -2.68 1.81 12.01
C PHE A 178 -3.38 2.78 12.96
N PRO A 179 -2.71 3.47 13.90
CA PRO A 179 -3.38 4.47 14.72
C PRO A 179 -4.10 5.53 13.88
N HIS A 180 -3.41 6.08 12.87
CA HIS A 180 -3.97 7.11 11.99
C HIS A 180 -5.12 6.58 11.12
N MET A 181 -5.02 5.32 10.66
CA MET A 181 -6.09 4.65 9.91
C MET A 181 -7.34 4.45 10.75
N VAL A 182 -7.18 3.98 11.98
CA VAL A 182 -8.31 3.72 12.90
C VAL A 182 -9.04 5.03 13.20
N PHE A 183 -8.32 6.09 13.60
CA PHE A 183 -8.95 7.38 13.89
C PHE A 183 -9.67 7.96 12.67
N SER A 184 -9.07 7.87 11.46
CA SER A 184 -9.70 8.36 10.23
C SER A 184 -10.98 7.61 9.86
N THR A 185 -11.11 6.33 10.22
CA THR A 185 -12.33 5.54 10.01
C THR A 185 -13.51 6.11 10.78
N TYR A 186 -13.26 6.65 11.97
CA TYR A 186 -14.28 7.31 12.81
C TYR A 186 -14.43 8.81 12.54
N GLY A 187 -13.83 9.33 11.47
CA GLY A 187 -13.92 10.75 11.10
C GLY A 187 -13.12 11.68 11.99
N THR A 188 -12.20 11.14 12.79
CA THR A 188 -11.29 11.88 13.67
C THR A 188 -9.84 11.75 13.19
N HIS A 189 -8.91 12.40 13.87
CA HIS A 189 -7.47 12.30 13.57
C HIS A 189 -6.67 12.40 14.86
N VAL A 190 -5.50 11.79 14.84
CA VAL A 190 -4.48 11.94 15.87
C VAL A 190 -3.89 13.36 15.73
N ASP A 191 -3.76 14.12 16.84
CA ASP A 191 -3.12 15.42 16.81
C ASP A 191 -1.62 15.31 16.44
N ASP A 192 -1.01 16.45 16.08
CA ASP A 192 0.35 16.45 15.55
C ASP A 192 1.40 16.11 16.62
N ASP A 193 1.20 16.54 17.86
CA ASP A 193 2.11 16.22 18.96
C ASP A 193 2.11 14.73 19.30
N LEU A 194 0.91 14.11 19.35
CA LEU A 194 0.81 12.67 19.56
C LEU A 194 1.32 11.91 18.35
N THR A 195 1.09 12.41 17.13
CA THR A 195 1.62 11.84 15.90
C THR A 195 3.15 11.74 15.95
N ASP A 196 3.83 12.83 16.30
CA ASP A 196 5.30 12.84 16.38
C ASP A 196 5.83 11.89 17.47
N ARG A 197 5.19 11.85 18.64
CA ARG A 197 5.54 10.89 19.70
C ARG A 197 5.34 9.43 19.26
N LEU A 198 4.26 9.12 18.54
CA LEU A 198 4.01 7.77 18.00
C LEU A 198 5.07 7.37 16.99
N ILE A 199 5.47 8.29 16.10
CA ILE A 199 6.52 8.03 15.11
C ILE A 199 7.84 7.75 15.81
N VAL A 200 8.30 8.64 16.68
CA VAL A 200 9.59 8.48 17.36
C VAL A 200 9.63 7.21 18.20
N SER A 201 8.60 7.01 19.04
CA SER A 201 8.52 5.80 19.88
C SER A 201 8.36 4.53 19.05
N GLY A 202 7.57 4.58 17.96
CA GLY A 202 7.37 3.43 17.08
C GLY A 202 8.66 3.00 16.37
N VAL A 203 9.45 3.97 15.88
CA VAL A 203 10.77 3.70 15.29
C VAL A 203 11.72 3.13 16.34
N ASP A 204 11.75 3.69 17.55
CA ASP A 204 12.62 3.20 18.64
C ASP A 204 12.25 1.77 19.04
N MET A 205 10.97 1.43 19.14
CA MET A 205 10.49 0.08 19.40
C MET A 205 10.88 -0.88 18.27
N PHE A 206 10.73 -0.47 17.03
CA PHE A 206 11.08 -1.29 15.86
C PHE A 206 12.59 -1.56 15.82
N LEU A 207 13.41 -0.54 15.98
CA LEU A 207 14.88 -0.69 16.02
C LEU A 207 15.35 -1.44 17.27
N GLY A 208 14.66 -1.30 18.41
CA GLY A 208 14.95 -2.06 19.61
C GLY A 208 14.72 -3.57 19.45
N HIS A 209 13.78 -3.94 18.59
CA HIS A 209 13.47 -5.35 18.30
C HIS A 209 14.28 -5.92 17.13
N TYR A 210 14.37 -5.17 16.03
CA TYR A 210 14.97 -5.62 14.78
C TYR A 210 16.41 -5.09 14.56
N GLY A 211 16.90 -4.18 15.40
CA GLY A 211 18.28 -3.73 15.34
C GLY A 211 19.26 -4.86 15.68
N PRO A 212 20.51 -4.79 15.20
CA PRO A 212 21.53 -5.76 15.59
C PRO A 212 21.75 -5.72 17.11
N PRO A 213 22.01 -6.87 17.75
CA PRO A 213 22.24 -6.90 19.19
C PRO A 213 23.39 -5.93 19.52
N GLN A 214 23.12 -5.02 20.46
CA GLN A 214 24.17 -4.15 20.97
C GLN A 214 25.27 -5.04 21.56
N GLN A 215 26.49 -4.94 21.03
CA GLN A 215 27.62 -5.59 21.65
C GLN A 215 27.70 -5.08 23.08
N ALA A 216 27.38 -5.96 24.03
CA ALA A 216 27.61 -5.66 25.42
C ALA A 216 29.09 -5.27 25.56
N ASP A 217 29.33 -4.04 26.02
CA ASP A 217 30.66 -3.53 26.30
C ASP A 217 31.31 -4.47 27.31
N VAL A 218 32.12 -5.42 26.82
CA VAL A 218 32.95 -6.27 27.67
C VAL A 218 34.13 -5.39 28.10
N ARG A 219 33.84 -4.49 29.04
CA ARG A 219 34.86 -3.88 29.90
C ARG A 219 34.80 -4.65 31.21
N GLY A 220 35.63 -5.68 31.25
CA GLY A 220 36.11 -6.29 32.47
C GLY A 220 37.24 -5.45 33.08
#